data_c23309706d063afbcd6327698a154789
#
_entry.id   c23309706d063afbcd6327698a154789
#
_cell.length_a   1.000
_cell.length_b   1.000
_cell.length_c   1.000
_cell.angle_alpha   90.00
_cell.angle_beta   90.00
_cell.angle_gamma   90.00
#
_symmetry.space_group_name_H-M   'P 1'
#
loop_
_entity.id
_entity.type
_entity.pdbx_description
1 polymer ?
#
loop_
_entity_poly.entity_id
_entity_poly.type
_entity_poly.pdbx_seq_one_letter_code
_entity_poly.pdbx_strand_id
1 'polypeptide(L)'
;IRKLGMIAEQTGCAIVLIGHLNKSSGTQSTYRGLGSIDIMAAVRSLLFIGKVKKDPTTRVLIHEKSSLAPPGETMAFKLGDEEGFRWVGAYEISADDLLDGKEGKPTETKLQRGTKLIYELLADGNAVTIRELDEKAKVQGISQRTMREARSRMKEELDYQMNEKQENTIRLRK
;
A
#
# COMPACT_ATOMS: atom_id res chain seq x y z
N ILE A 1 -19.47 12.03 17.85
CA ILE A 1 -18.78 11.98 16.54
C ILE A 1 -19.25 13.13 15.63
N ARG A 2 -20.57 13.37 15.44
CA ARG A 2 -21.06 14.47 14.56
C ARG A 2 -20.44 15.84 14.89
N LYS A 3 -20.33 16.19 16.18
CA LYS A 3 -19.68 17.46 16.60
C LYS A 3 -18.21 17.55 16.21
N LEU A 4 -17.48 16.45 16.29
CA LEU A 4 -16.08 16.39 15.84
C LEU A 4 -15.96 16.61 14.32
N GLY A 5 -16.87 16.01 13.54
CA GLY A 5 -16.92 16.24 12.09
C GLY A 5 -17.17 17.71 11.75
N MET A 6 -18.11 18.36 12.44
CA MET A 6 -18.36 19.81 12.26
C MET A 6 -17.13 20.67 12.59
N ILE A 7 -16.42 20.35 13.67
CA ILE A 7 -15.19 21.06 14.04
C ILE A 7 -14.12 20.88 12.95
N ALA A 8 -13.91 19.66 12.49
CA ALA A 8 -12.96 19.38 11.41
C ALA A 8 -13.27 20.17 10.14
N GLU A 9 -14.56 20.24 9.76
CA GLU A 9 -15.02 21.00 8.60
C GLU A 9 -14.82 22.50 8.76
N GLN A 10 -15.16 23.04 9.92
CA GLN A 10 -15.04 24.48 10.22
C GLN A 10 -13.59 24.96 10.34
N THR A 11 -12.71 24.12 10.86
CA THR A 11 -11.32 24.49 11.14
C THR A 11 -10.32 23.98 10.09
N GLY A 12 -10.74 23.08 9.19
CA GLY A 12 -9.85 22.41 8.25
C GLY A 12 -8.87 21.43 8.91
N CYS A 13 -9.07 21.06 10.18
CA CYS A 13 -8.18 20.16 10.88
C CYS A 13 -8.48 18.67 10.57
N ALA A 14 -7.46 17.83 10.64
CA ALA A 14 -7.62 16.38 10.66
C ALA A 14 -7.80 15.91 12.11
N ILE A 15 -8.81 15.05 12.34
CA ILE A 15 -9.05 14.45 13.66
C ILE A 15 -8.73 12.95 13.57
N VAL A 16 -7.79 12.49 14.40
CA VAL A 16 -7.41 11.09 14.53
C VAL A 16 -7.96 10.54 15.84
N LEU A 17 -8.77 9.48 15.74
CA LEU A 17 -9.31 8.76 16.90
C LEU A 17 -8.52 7.46 17.07
N ILE A 18 -7.94 7.25 18.25
CA ILE A 18 -7.22 6.03 18.59
C ILE A 18 -8.11 5.20 19.51
N GLY A 19 -8.39 3.97 19.12
CA GLY A 19 -9.21 3.03 19.90
C GLY A 19 -8.56 1.66 19.99
N HIS A 20 -8.97 0.89 21.00
CA HIS A 20 -8.57 -0.50 21.16
C HIS A 20 -9.70 -1.43 20.72
N LEU A 21 -9.33 -2.61 20.21
CA LEU A 21 -10.29 -3.64 19.85
C LEU A 21 -10.92 -4.28 21.09
N ASN A 22 -12.21 -4.51 21.04
CA ASN A 22 -12.88 -5.34 22.04
C ASN A 22 -12.50 -6.82 21.84
N LYS A 23 -12.36 -7.55 22.97
CA LYS A 23 -11.99 -8.99 22.96
C LYS A 23 -13.16 -9.91 22.56
N SER A 24 -14.30 -9.40 22.07
CA SER A 24 -15.43 -10.23 21.65
C SER A 24 -15.05 -11.07 20.43
N SER A 25 -15.08 -12.39 20.58
CA SER A 25 -14.90 -13.35 19.50
C SER A 25 -16.19 -13.46 18.65
N GLY A 26 -16.05 -13.70 17.36
CA GLY A 26 -17.18 -14.05 16.48
C GLY A 26 -17.83 -12.91 15.69
N THR A 27 -17.32 -11.67 15.80
CA THR A 27 -17.79 -10.52 14.99
C THR A 27 -16.74 -10.13 13.96
N GLN A 28 -17.15 -9.65 12.78
CA GLN A 28 -16.23 -9.13 11.75
C GLN A 28 -15.32 -8.04 12.34
N SER A 29 -14.10 -7.94 11.82
CA SER A 29 -13.05 -6.98 12.23
C SER A 29 -13.57 -5.55 12.33
N THR A 30 -14.38 -5.15 11.35
CA THR A 30 -15.01 -3.83 11.25
C THR A 30 -15.86 -3.49 12.47
N TYR A 31 -16.44 -4.49 13.14
CA TYR A 31 -17.32 -4.29 14.31
C TYR A 31 -16.61 -4.52 15.65
N ARG A 32 -15.43 -5.13 15.66
CA ARG A 32 -14.62 -5.31 16.89
C ARG A 32 -13.94 -4.02 17.36
N GLY A 33 -13.83 -3.02 16.45
CA GLY A 33 -13.21 -1.73 16.76
C GLY A 33 -14.19 -0.75 17.39
N LEU A 34 -13.74 0.02 18.36
CA LEU A 34 -14.36 1.24 18.88
C LEU A 34 -15.74 1.13 19.53
N GLY A 35 -16.33 -0.05 19.68
CA GLY A 35 -17.56 -0.28 20.46
C GLY A 35 -18.85 0.36 19.95
N SER A 36 -18.83 1.07 18.82
CA SER A 36 -20.01 1.70 18.22
C SER A 36 -19.95 1.70 16.69
N ILE A 37 -20.99 1.20 16.07
CA ILE A 37 -21.22 1.24 14.62
C ILE A 37 -21.22 2.69 14.11
N ASP A 38 -21.70 3.64 14.90
CA ASP A 38 -21.77 5.06 14.56
C ASP A 38 -20.39 5.69 14.35
N ILE A 39 -19.38 5.25 15.12
CA ILE A 39 -18.00 5.73 14.95
C ILE A 39 -17.46 5.25 13.60
N MET A 40 -17.64 3.97 13.31
CA MET A 40 -17.22 3.35 12.07
C MET A 40 -17.89 3.97 10.84
N ALA A 41 -19.18 4.29 10.96
CA ALA A 41 -19.92 4.96 9.88
C ALA A 41 -19.41 6.38 9.62
N ALA A 42 -19.02 7.11 10.66
CA ALA A 42 -18.66 8.52 10.58
C ALA A 42 -17.22 8.78 10.11
N VAL A 43 -16.27 7.85 10.37
CA VAL A 43 -14.86 8.05 9.96
C VAL A 43 -14.68 7.88 8.46
N ARG A 44 -13.84 8.74 7.86
CA ARG A 44 -13.51 8.70 6.43
C ARG A 44 -12.48 7.64 6.09
N SER A 45 -11.58 7.34 7.03
CA SER A 45 -10.54 6.35 6.89
C SER A 45 -10.44 5.52 8.17
N LEU A 46 -10.32 4.21 8.04
CA LEU A 46 -10.10 3.29 9.14
C LEU A 46 -8.81 2.52 8.89
N LEU A 47 -7.87 2.69 9.81
CA LEU A 47 -6.62 1.94 9.82
C LEU A 47 -6.65 0.96 10.98
N PHE A 48 -6.40 -0.29 10.68
CA PHE A 48 -6.31 -1.35 11.66
C PHE A 48 -4.85 -1.75 11.85
N ILE A 49 -4.40 -1.82 13.10
CA ILE A 49 -3.05 -2.26 13.44
C ILE A 49 -3.13 -3.50 14.33
N GLY A 50 -2.44 -4.56 13.92
CA GLY A 50 -2.39 -5.80 14.70
C GLY A 50 -1.04 -6.49 14.62
N LYS A 51 -0.81 -7.42 15.56
CA LYS A 51 0.41 -8.25 15.61
C LYS A 51 0.19 -9.54 14.82
N VAL A 52 1.21 -9.96 14.08
CA VAL A 52 1.22 -11.27 13.46
C VAL A 52 1.44 -12.34 14.55
N LYS A 53 0.57 -13.33 14.63
CA LYS A 53 0.57 -14.31 15.74
C LYS A 53 1.86 -15.09 15.87
N LYS A 54 2.44 -15.53 14.73
CA LYS A 54 3.68 -16.33 14.70
C LYS A 54 4.96 -15.48 14.72
N ASP A 55 4.86 -14.21 14.41
CA ASP A 55 5.98 -13.25 14.52
C ASP A 55 5.52 -12.01 15.29
N PRO A 56 5.59 -12.06 16.63
CA PRO A 56 5.12 -10.95 17.47
C PRO A 56 5.91 -9.65 17.32
N THR A 57 7.08 -9.69 16.69
CA THR A 57 7.86 -8.49 16.36
C THR A 57 7.30 -7.77 15.14
N THR A 58 6.63 -8.51 14.24
CA THR A 58 5.98 -7.97 13.06
C THR A 58 4.55 -7.54 13.38
N ARG A 59 4.22 -6.34 12.96
CA ARG A 59 2.87 -5.74 12.98
C ARG A 59 2.46 -5.41 11.56
N VAL A 60 1.15 -5.38 11.34
CA VAL A 60 0.56 -5.00 10.06
C VAL A 60 -0.35 -3.81 10.25
N LEU A 61 -0.31 -2.91 9.28
CA LEU A 61 -1.20 -1.77 9.11
C LEU A 61 -2.11 -2.07 7.93
N ILE A 62 -3.39 -2.24 8.20
CA ILE A 62 -4.41 -2.57 7.21
C ILE A 62 -5.30 -1.36 7.03
N HIS A 63 -5.52 -0.92 5.78
CA HIS A 63 -6.44 0.14 5.45
C HIS A 63 -7.83 -0.45 5.20
N GLU A 64 -8.60 -0.63 6.27
CA GLU A 64 -9.88 -1.36 6.26
C GLU A 64 -11.01 -0.59 5.58
N LYS A 65 -11.04 0.74 5.73
CA LYS A 65 -12.05 1.60 5.12
C LYS A 65 -11.42 2.86 4.56
N SER A 66 -11.83 3.24 3.35
CA SER A 66 -11.55 4.52 2.74
C SER A 66 -12.80 5.05 2.04
N SER A 67 -13.17 6.31 2.29
CA SER A 67 -14.33 6.95 1.65
C SER A 67 -13.96 7.80 0.43
N LEU A 68 -12.68 8.07 0.20
CA LEU A 68 -12.22 9.01 -0.84
C LEU A 68 -11.45 8.33 -1.97
N ALA A 69 -10.90 7.15 -1.72
CA ALA A 69 -10.09 6.39 -2.68
C ALA A 69 -10.18 4.90 -2.35
N PRO A 70 -9.78 3.99 -3.24
CA PRO A 70 -9.60 2.58 -2.88
C PRO A 70 -8.66 2.45 -1.67
N PRO A 71 -8.90 1.49 -0.76
CA PRO A 71 -7.99 1.22 0.35
C PRO A 71 -6.56 0.98 -0.14
N GLY A 72 -5.58 1.43 0.64
CA GLY A 72 -4.17 1.18 0.39
C GLY A 72 -3.79 -0.28 0.60
N GLU A 73 -2.59 -0.66 0.14
CA GLU A 73 -2.04 -1.98 0.40
C GLU A 73 -1.75 -2.15 1.90
N THR A 74 -1.99 -3.36 2.42
CA THR A 74 -1.58 -3.72 3.77
C THR A 74 -0.05 -3.69 3.86
N MET A 75 0.47 -3.04 4.89
CA MET A 75 1.91 -2.86 5.10
C MET A 75 2.34 -3.50 6.41
N ALA A 76 3.44 -4.25 6.38
CA ALA A 76 4.07 -4.75 7.59
C ALA A 76 5.18 -3.83 8.08
N PHE A 77 5.36 -3.79 9.39
CA PHE A 77 6.45 -3.08 10.06
C PHE A 77 6.90 -3.84 11.31
N LYS A 78 8.14 -3.61 11.71
CA LYS A 78 8.69 -4.10 12.98
C LYS A 78 8.78 -2.96 13.99
N LEU A 79 8.62 -3.31 15.26
CA LEU A 79 8.71 -2.37 16.37
C LEU A 79 9.16 -3.13 17.63
N GLY A 80 10.13 -2.58 18.36
CA GLY A 80 10.53 -3.08 19.68
C GLY A 80 11.77 -3.96 19.68
N ASP A 81 12.58 -3.94 18.61
CA ASP A 81 13.96 -4.40 18.61
C ASP A 81 14.93 -3.21 18.77
N GLU A 82 16.24 -3.49 18.78
CA GLU A 82 17.28 -2.45 18.89
C GLU A 82 17.25 -1.43 17.75
N GLU A 83 16.70 -1.81 16.59
CA GLU A 83 16.55 -0.94 15.42
C GLU A 83 15.31 -0.04 15.49
N GLY A 84 14.44 -0.22 16.49
CA GLY A 84 13.22 0.57 16.69
C GLY A 84 12.15 0.31 15.62
N PHE A 85 11.59 1.36 15.04
CA PHE A 85 10.57 1.24 14.00
C PHE A 85 11.20 1.10 12.61
N ARG A 86 10.75 0.07 11.85
CA ARG A 86 11.09 -0.06 10.42
C ARG A 86 9.98 -0.69 9.60
N TRP A 87 9.79 -0.20 8.40
CA TRP A 87 8.90 -0.83 7.42
C TRP A 87 9.52 -2.11 6.87
N VAL A 88 8.69 -3.17 6.79
CA VAL A 88 9.07 -4.44 6.14
C VAL A 88 8.64 -4.45 4.68
N GLY A 89 7.46 -3.91 4.38
CA GLY A 89 6.91 -3.83 3.03
C GLY A 89 5.46 -4.29 2.96
N ALA A 90 4.98 -4.59 1.76
CA ALA A 90 3.61 -5.09 1.56
C ALA A 90 3.44 -6.47 2.20
N TYR A 91 2.22 -6.72 2.69
CA TYR A 91 1.89 -7.94 3.40
C TYR A 91 0.48 -8.40 3.05
N GLU A 92 0.32 -9.65 2.67
CA GLU A 92 -0.98 -10.19 2.27
C GLU A 92 -1.69 -10.78 3.49
N ILE A 93 -2.59 -10.01 4.08
CA ILE A 93 -3.49 -10.43 5.14
C ILE A 93 -4.66 -9.47 5.23
N SER A 94 -5.86 -9.98 5.48
CA SER A 94 -7.02 -9.18 5.83
C SER A 94 -7.11 -8.95 7.35
N ALA A 95 -7.91 -7.97 7.77
CA ALA A 95 -8.13 -7.75 9.19
C ALA A 95 -8.83 -8.93 9.87
N ASP A 96 -9.78 -9.58 9.18
CA ASP A 96 -10.47 -10.77 9.70
C ASP A 96 -9.50 -11.94 9.85
N ASP A 97 -8.67 -12.21 8.84
CA ASP A 97 -7.66 -13.29 8.93
C ASP A 97 -6.64 -13.06 10.05
N LEU A 98 -6.22 -11.81 10.23
CA LEU A 98 -5.32 -11.45 11.32
C LEU A 98 -5.94 -11.70 12.70
N LEU A 99 -7.22 -11.34 12.87
CA LEU A 99 -7.97 -11.54 14.11
C LEU A 99 -8.25 -13.01 14.39
N ASP A 100 -8.49 -13.80 13.35
CA ASP A 100 -8.63 -15.25 13.43
C ASP A 100 -7.29 -15.97 13.68
N GLY A 101 -6.19 -15.22 13.65
CA GLY A 101 -4.84 -15.75 13.87
C GLY A 101 -4.30 -16.54 12.69
N LYS A 102 -4.85 -16.31 11.50
CA LYS A 102 -4.32 -16.87 10.25
C LYS A 102 -3.00 -16.19 9.89
N GLU A 103 -2.26 -16.83 9.02
CA GLU A 103 -0.96 -16.35 8.56
C GLU A 103 -1.13 -15.52 7.28
N GLY A 104 -0.47 -14.38 7.28
CA GLY A 104 -0.20 -13.64 6.05
C GLY A 104 1.23 -13.91 5.57
N LYS A 105 1.58 -13.34 4.45
CA LYS A 105 2.92 -13.43 3.86
C LYS A 105 3.37 -12.08 3.31
N PRO A 106 4.69 -11.79 3.34
CA PRO A 106 5.24 -10.66 2.62
C PRO A 106 4.91 -10.77 1.12
N THR A 107 4.58 -9.66 0.50
CA THR A 107 4.34 -9.58 -0.94
C THR A 107 5.15 -8.45 -1.56
N GLU A 108 5.32 -8.51 -2.87
CA GLU A 108 5.90 -7.37 -3.60
C GLU A 108 4.87 -6.23 -3.67
N THR A 109 5.30 -5.03 -3.33
CA THR A 109 4.49 -3.82 -3.56
C THR A 109 4.24 -3.62 -5.05
N LYS A 110 3.20 -2.87 -5.43
CA LYS A 110 2.98 -2.49 -6.83
C LYS A 110 4.19 -1.78 -7.43
N LEU A 111 4.90 -1.00 -6.62
CA LEU A 111 6.13 -0.33 -7.04
C LEU A 111 7.26 -1.33 -7.33
N GLN A 112 7.49 -2.30 -6.43
CA GLN A 112 8.48 -3.37 -6.65
C GLN A 112 8.16 -4.19 -7.90
N ARG A 113 6.89 -4.55 -8.10
CA ARG A 113 6.45 -5.23 -9.33
C ARG A 113 6.69 -4.37 -10.58
N GLY A 114 6.43 -3.06 -10.50
CA GLY A 114 6.72 -2.12 -11.59
C GLY A 114 8.21 -2.04 -11.92
N THR A 115 9.06 -1.95 -10.90
CA THR A 115 10.52 -1.96 -11.05
C THR A 115 11.00 -3.28 -11.68
N LYS A 116 10.51 -4.41 -11.19
CA LYS A 116 10.83 -5.74 -11.72
C LYS A 116 10.43 -5.88 -13.19
N LEU A 117 9.23 -5.43 -13.55
CA LEU A 117 8.75 -5.42 -14.93
C LEU A 117 9.67 -4.60 -15.84
N ILE A 118 10.17 -3.45 -15.38
CA ILE A 118 11.14 -2.65 -16.15
C ILE A 118 12.42 -3.45 -16.40
N TYR A 119 13.00 -4.08 -15.38
CA TYR A 119 14.19 -4.92 -15.56
C TYR A 119 13.94 -6.09 -16.49
N GLU A 120 12.81 -6.80 -16.35
CA GLU A 120 12.46 -7.94 -17.21
C GLU A 120 12.35 -7.54 -18.69
N LEU A 121 11.75 -6.38 -18.98
CA LEU A 121 11.56 -5.92 -20.34
C LEU A 121 12.83 -5.35 -20.99
N LEU A 122 13.78 -4.90 -20.19
CA LEU A 122 15.03 -4.33 -20.65
C LEU A 122 16.23 -5.29 -20.51
N ALA A 123 15.99 -6.52 -20.06
CA ALA A 123 17.04 -7.50 -19.76
C ALA A 123 17.87 -7.90 -21.00
N ASP A 124 17.28 -7.90 -22.17
CA ASP A 124 17.95 -8.21 -23.44
C ASP A 124 18.75 -7.03 -24.03
N GLY A 125 18.75 -5.88 -23.33
CA GLY A 125 19.48 -4.67 -23.73
C GLY A 125 18.80 -3.84 -24.82
N ASN A 126 17.62 -4.25 -25.28
CA ASN A 126 16.84 -3.50 -26.26
C ASN A 126 16.11 -2.32 -25.61
N ALA A 127 15.91 -1.25 -26.40
CA ALA A 127 15.08 -0.14 -25.96
C ALA A 127 13.60 -0.47 -26.13
N VAL A 128 12.79 -0.14 -25.14
CA VAL A 128 11.33 -0.35 -25.13
C VAL A 128 10.64 1.01 -25.07
N THR A 129 9.54 1.19 -25.81
CA THR A 129 8.76 2.42 -25.72
C THR A 129 8.03 2.54 -24.37
N ILE A 130 7.88 3.78 -23.88
CA ILE A 130 7.12 4.02 -22.64
C ILE A 130 5.69 3.52 -22.80
N ARG A 131 5.11 3.63 -23.99
CA ARG A 131 3.78 3.14 -24.27
C ARG A 131 3.67 1.62 -24.13
N GLU A 132 4.59 0.86 -24.70
CA GLU A 132 4.63 -0.60 -24.58
C GLU A 132 4.82 -1.04 -23.12
N LEU A 133 5.69 -0.36 -22.39
CA LEU A 133 5.88 -0.60 -20.98
C LEU A 133 4.59 -0.37 -20.17
N ASP A 134 3.88 0.74 -20.42
CA ASP A 134 2.64 1.06 -19.72
C ASP A 134 1.50 0.09 -20.10
N GLU A 135 1.44 -0.40 -21.34
CA GLU A 135 0.48 -1.42 -21.78
C GLU A 135 0.73 -2.76 -21.06
N LYS A 136 1.98 -3.23 -21.00
CA LYS A 136 2.33 -4.45 -20.26
C LYS A 136 2.08 -4.33 -18.75
N ALA A 137 2.37 -3.16 -18.18
CA ALA A 137 2.08 -2.87 -16.77
C ALA A 137 0.56 -2.91 -16.47
N LYS A 138 -0.26 -2.38 -17.38
CA LYS A 138 -1.72 -2.41 -17.26
C LYS A 138 -2.27 -3.83 -17.19
N VAL A 139 -1.74 -4.75 -18.00
CA VAL A 139 -2.11 -6.19 -17.98
C VAL A 139 -1.81 -6.81 -16.61
N GLN A 140 -0.75 -6.37 -15.93
CA GLN A 140 -0.39 -6.82 -14.58
C GLN A 140 -1.06 -6.03 -13.45
N GLY A 141 -2.02 -5.15 -13.76
CA GLY A 141 -2.73 -4.34 -12.78
C GLY A 141 -1.88 -3.24 -12.13
N ILE A 142 -0.78 -2.84 -12.79
CA ILE A 142 0.11 -1.76 -12.32
C ILE A 142 -0.31 -0.46 -13.01
N SER A 143 -0.59 0.58 -12.20
CA SER A 143 -1.03 1.87 -12.74
C SER A 143 0.11 2.65 -13.41
N GLN A 144 -0.22 3.52 -14.36
CA GLN A 144 0.75 4.43 -14.98
C GLN A 144 1.46 5.32 -13.95
N ARG A 145 0.75 5.74 -12.89
CA ARG A 145 1.34 6.50 -11.78
C ARG A 145 2.46 5.70 -11.10
N THR A 146 2.21 4.43 -10.80
CA THR A 146 3.20 3.53 -10.21
C THR A 146 4.40 3.33 -11.16
N MET A 147 4.15 3.18 -12.46
CA MET A 147 5.21 3.05 -13.45
C MET A 147 6.06 4.32 -13.59
N ARG A 148 5.46 5.51 -13.51
CA ARG A 148 6.21 6.78 -13.47
C ARG A 148 7.09 6.85 -12.23
N GLU A 149 6.57 6.46 -11.07
CA GLU A 149 7.34 6.44 -9.82
C GLU A 149 8.49 5.43 -9.90
N ALA A 150 8.26 4.22 -10.42
CA ALA A 150 9.31 3.22 -10.62
C ALA A 150 10.43 3.77 -11.52
N ARG A 151 10.10 4.33 -12.68
CA ARG A 151 11.09 4.95 -13.58
C ARG A 151 11.81 6.12 -12.93
N SER A 152 11.13 6.93 -12.12
CA SER A 152 11.75 8.04 -11.40
C SER A 152 12.79 7.56 -10.39
N ARG A 153 12.52 6.46 -9.68
CA ARG A 153 13.48 5.86 -8.74
C ARG A 153 14.67 5.20 -9.43
N MET A 154 14.46 4.71 -10.64
CA MET A 154 15.50 4.10 -11.48
C MET A 154 16.19 5.11 -12.42
N LYS A 155 16.02 6.41 -12.21
CA LYS A 155 16.51 7.46 -13.13
C LYS A 155 17.99 7.37 -13.46
N GLU A 156 18.83 6.95 -12.51
CA GLU A 156 20.27 6.80 -12.72
C GLU A 156 20.62 5.55 -13.54
N GLU A 157 19.74 4.55 -13.54
CA GLU A 157 19.92 3.28 -14.22
C GLU A 157 19.28 3.25 -15.63
N LEU A 158 18.40 4.20 -15.92
CA LEU A 158 17.69 4.29 -17.17
C LEU A 158 18.24 5.37 -18.07
N ASP A 159 18.39 5.03 -19.36
CA ASP A 159 18.71 5.96 -20.43
C ASP A 159 17.46 6.20 -21.28
N TYR A 160 17.16 7.48 -21.52
CA TYR A 160 15.95 7.92 -22.25
C TYR A 160 16.37 8.41 -23.63
N GLN A 161 15.73 7.89 -24.66
CA GLN A 161 16.00 8.26 -26.04
C GLN A 161 14.69 8.41 -26.82
N MET A 162 14.74 9.08 -27.95
CA MET A 162 13.66 9.16 -28.90
C MET A 162 13.97 8.26 -30.08
N ASN A 163 13.02 7.38 -30.47
CA ASN A 163 13.19 6.53 -31.65
C ASN A 163 12.92 7.30 -32.96
N GLU A 164 13.14 6.66 -34.09
CA GLU A 164 12.90 7.23 -35.41
C GLU A 164 11.42 7.67 -35.64
N LYS A 165 10.50 7.08 -34.90
CA LYS A 165 9.05 7.42 -34.91
C LYS A 165 8.66 8.52 -33.93
N GLN A 166 9.65 9.21 -33.33
CA GLN A 166 9.44 10.25 -32.30
C GLN A 166 8.74 9.75 -31.01
N GLU A 167 8.86 8.47 -30.69
CA GLU A 167 8.36 7.92 -29.44
C GLU A 167 9.47 7.86 -28.38
N ASN A 168 9.11 8.18 -27.14
CA ASN A 168 10.04 8.07 -26.01
C ASN A 168 10.31 6.59 -25.70
N THR A 169 11.57 6.21 -25.71
CA THR A 169 12.06 4.88 -25.38
C THR A 169 12.97 4.93 -24.16
N ILE A 170 13.07 3.81 -23.46
CA ILE A 170 13.96 3.60 -22.33
C ILE A 170 14.79 2.33 -22.53
N ARG A 171 16.01 2.34 -22.03
CA ARG A 171 16.89 1.15 -21.91
C ARG A 171 17.68 1.22 -20.62
N LEU A 172 18.25 0.11 -20.19
CA LEU A 172 19.21 0.11 -19.09
C LEU A 172 20.51 0.75 -19.55
N ARG A 173 21.10 1.57 -18.68
CA ARG A 173 22.48 2.08 -18.90
C ARG A 173 23.46 0.91 -18.83
N LYS A 174 24.43 0.94 -19.70
CA LYS A 174 25.57 0.01 -19.67
C LYS A 174 26.60 0.46 -18.66
#